data_58e850bfac2369fa99205093e849f87c
#
_entry.id   58e850bfac2369fa99205093e849f87c
#
_cell.length_a   1.000
_cell.length_b   1.000
_cell.length_c   1.000
_cell.angle_alpha   90.00
_cell.angle_beta   90.00
_cell.angle_gamma   90.00
#
_symmetry.space_group_name_H-M   'P 1'
#
loop_
_entity.id
_entity.type
_entity.pdbx_description
1 polymer ?
#
loop_
_entity_poly.entity_id
_entity_poly.type
_entity_poly.pdbx_seq_one_letter_code
_entity_poly.pdbx_strand_id
1 'polypeptide(L)'
;MAKAGKRVKAYVLIETSAGKAKAVKTALARLKSDGSTMMHLDAITGPYDFIAIVEGPSLDAIGRLVTDRIGAIDGVTRTTTCVAVAIG
;
A
#
# COMPACT_ATOMS: atom_id res chain seq x y z
N MET A 1 -27.71 8.19 -5.47
CA MET A 1 -27.00 8.08 -5.39
C MET A 1 -26.24 8.26 -5.29
N ALA A 2 -26.51 8.24 -4.67
CA ALA A 2 -25.38 8.77 -4.63
C ALA A 2 -24.56 8.19 -5.48
N LYS A 3 -24.06 8.71 -6.18
CA LYS A 3 -23.15 8.08 -6.87
C LYS A 3 -22.19 7.48 -5.95
N ALA A 4 -21.74 6.40 -6.28
CA ALA A 4 -20.65 5.83 -5.60
C ALA A 4 -19.58 6.87 -5.55
N GLY A 5 -19.04 7.12 -4.43
CA GLY A 5 -17.96 8.04 -4.31
C GLY A 5 -16.79 7.59 -5.12
N LYS A 6 -15.98 8.52 -5.52
CA LYS A 6 -14.73 8.19 -6.15
C LYS A 6 -13.86 7.47 -5.17
N ARG A 7 -13.24 6.42 -5.63
CA ARG A 7 -12.24 5.75 -4.81
C ARG A 7 -10.92 6.46 -4.97
N VAL A 8 -10.18 6.52 -3.90
CA VAL A 8 -8.84 7.08 -3.90
C VAL A 8 -7.87 5.97 -4.25
N LYS A 9 -6.96 6.26 -5.17
CA LYS A 9 -5.93 5.31 -5.57
C LYS A 9 -4.57 5.84 -5.15
N ALA A 10 -3.75 4.96 -4.62
CA ALA A 10 -2.42 5.34 -4.18
C ALA A 10 -1.40 4.27 -4.55
N TYR A 11 -0.17 4.72 -4.71
CA TYR A 11 0.98 3.86 -4.93
C TYR A 11 1.78 3.88 -3.64
N VAL A 12 1.96 2.74 -3.03
CA VAL A 12 2.69 2.62 -1.77
C VAL A 12 4.02 1.96 -2.05
N LEU A 13 5.09 2.69 -1.81
CA LEU A 13 6.45 2.19 -1.98
C LEU A 13 6.92 1.68 -0.63
N ILE A 14 7.48 0.48 -0.61
CA ILE A 14 7.79 -0.21 0.64
C ILE A 14 9.24 -0.62 0.64
N GLU A 15 9.95 -0.22 1.69
CA GLU A 15 11.34 -0.60 1.90
C GLU A 15 11.40 -1.68 2.97
N THR A 16 12.24 -2.69 2.76
CA THR A 16 12.38 -3.79 3.71
C THR A 16 13.81 -3.89 4.20
N SER A 17 13.98 -4.45 5.38
CA SER A 17 15.32 -4.70 5.89
C SER A 17 15.92 -5.91 5.20
N ALA A 18 17.25 -6.00 5.25
CA ALA A 18 17.99 -7.06 4.58
C ALA A 18 17.50 -8.43 5.05
N GLY A 19 17.24 -9.31 4.09
CA GLY A 19 16.82 -10.67 4.39
C GLY A 19 15.35 -10.83 4.72
N LYS A 20 14.57 -9.75 4.72
CA LYS A 20 13.16 -9.81 5.10
C LYS A 20 12.19 -9.72 3.92
N ALA A 21 12.68 -9.50 2.71
CA ALA A 21 11.80 -9.24 1.59
C ALA A 21 10.78 -10.36 1.36
N LYS A 22 11.22 -11.62 1.44
CA LYS A 22 10.32 -12.73 1.18
C LYS A 22 9.21 -12.81 2.23
N ALA A 23 9.56 -12.64 3.49
CA ALA A 23 8.56 -12.66 4.57
C ALA A 23 7.60 -11.48 4.43
N VAL A 24 8.11 -10.31 4.07
CA VAL A 24 7.27 -9.13 3.87
C VAL A 24 6.32 -9.36 2.70
N LYS A 25 6.80 -9.93 1.61
CA LYS A 25 5.93 -10.20 0.45
C LYS A 25 4.77 -11.10 0.87
N THR A 26 5.06 -12.16 1.62
CA THR A 26 4.01 -13.07 2.08
C THR A 26 2.99 -12.34 2.95
N ALA A 27 3.47 -11.50 3.86
CA ALA A 27 2.58 -10.74 4.73
C ALA A 27 1.73 -9.75 3.94
N LEU A 28 2.33 -9.07 2.96
CA LEU A 28 1.59 -8.12 2.12
C LEU A 28 0.49 -8.82 1.34
N ALA A 29 0.76 -10.01 0.82
CA ALA A 29 -0.22 -10.74 0.04
C ALA A 29 -1.41 -11.20 0.88
N ARG A 30 -1.26 -11.24 2.20
CA ARG A 30 -2.32 -11.68 3.11
C ARG A 30 -3.04 -10.53 3.80
N LEU A 31 -2.68 -9.31 3.47
CA LEU A 31 -3.27 -8.17 4.16
C LEU A 31 -4.76 -8.09 3.93
N LYS A 32 -5.47 -7.73 4.98
CA LYS A 32 -6.88 -7.40 4.92
C LYS A 32 -7.08 -6.05 5.55
N SER A 33 -8.01 -5.29 5.02
CA SER A 33 -8.29 -3.99 5.57
C SER A 33 -9.75 -3.66 5.40
N ASP A 34 -10.20 -2.69 6.16
CA ASP A 34 -11.58 -2.26 6.12
C ASP A 34 -11.79 -1.30 4.96
N GLY A 35 -12.35 -1.80 3.88
CA GLY A 35 -12.75 -0.95 2.77
C GLY A 35 -11.67 -0.61 1.76
N SER A 36 -10.40 -0.86 2.08
CA SER A 36 -9.33 -0.62 1.12
C SER A 36 -8.90 -1.93 0.48
N THR A 37 -8.50 -1.87 -0.78
CA THR A 37 -8.14 -3.05 -1.55
C THR A 37 -6.76 -2.89 -2.14
N MET A 38 -5.92 -3.91 -1.98
CA MET A 38 -4.65 -3.95 -2.68
C MET A 38 -4.92 -4.51 -4.07
N MET A 39 -4.79 -3.66 -5.08
CA MET A 39 -5.08 -4.03 -6.45
C MET A 39 -3.92 -4.73 -7.12
N HIS A 40 -2.71 -4.43 -6.69
CA HIS A 40 -1.53 -4.95 -7.35
C HIS A 40 -0.34 -4.85 -6.41
N LEU A 41 0.58 -5.79 -6.52
CA LEU A 41 1.79 -5.80 -5.70
C LEU A 41 2.94 -6.33 -6.56
N ASP A 42 3.98 -5.53 -6.70
CA ASP A 42 5.18 -5.93 -7.42
C ASP A 42 6.41 -5.78 -6.55
N ALA A 43 7.33 -6.71 -6.70
CA ALA A 43 8.70 -6.52 -6.22
C ALA A 43 9.42 -5.67 -7.25
N ILE A 44 10.19 -4.71 -6.79
CA ILE A 44 10.86 -3.77 -7.69
C ILE A 44 12.33 -3.63 -7.30
N THR A 45 13.11 -3.06 -8.21
CA THR A 45 14.48 -2.70 -7.93
C THR A 45 14.58 -1.20 -7.71
N GLY A 46 15.62 -0.77 -7.03
CA GLY A 46 15.83 0.65 -6.77
C GLY A 46 15.81 0.93 -5.27
N PRO A 47 15.42 2.14 -4.88
CA PRO A 47 15.46 2.52 -3.46
C PRO A 47 14.39 1.87 -2.61
N TYR A 48 13.41 1.22 -3.23
CA TYR A 48 12.37 0.48 -2.52
C TYR A 48 12.33 -0.94 -3.03
N ASP A 49 11.72 -1.82 -2.24
CA ASP A 49 11.69 -3.25 -2.55
C ASP A 49 10.37 -3.69 -3.14
N PHE A 50 9.28 -3.01 -2.80
CA PHE A 50 7.96 -3.34 -3.31
C PHE A 50 7.18 -2.08 -3.63
N ILE A 51 6.27 -2.22 -4.60
CA ILE A 51 5.26 -1.20 -4.86
C ILE A 51 3.91 -1.88 -4.83
N ALA A 52 2.97 -1.29 -4.10
CA ALA A 52 1.60 -1.76 -4.04
C ALA A 52 0.69 -0.67 -4.59
N ILE A 53 -0.31 -1.09 -5.37
CA ILE A 53 -1.35 -0.17 -5.82
C ILE A 53 -2.57 -0.48 -4.97
N VAL A 54 -3.06 0.53 -4.26
CA VAL A 54 -4.18 0.35 -3.36
C VAL A 54 -5.29 1.33 -3.70
N GLU A 55 -6.52 0.93 -3.44
CA GLU A 55 -7.68 1.79 -3.57
C GLU A 55 -8.48 1.74 -2.30
N GLY A 56 -9.06 2.85 -1.94
CA GLY A 56 -9.89 2.93 -0.76
C GLY A 56 -10.93 4.02 -0.88
N PRO A 57 -11.87 4.07 0.06
CA PRO A 57 -12.94 5.05 0.00
C PRO A 57 -12.48 6.46 0.33
N SER A 58 -11.35 6.62 0.97
CA SER A 58 -10.84 7.92 1.36
C SER A 58 -9.34 7.86 1.57
N LEU A 59 -8.71 9.01 1.59
CA LEU A 59 -7.30 9.10 1.90
C LEU A 59 -7.02 8.62 3.32
N ASP A 60 -7.94 8.90 4.26
CA ASP A 60 -7.79 8.42 5.62
C ASP A 60 -7.77 6.89 5.69
N ALA A 61 -8.64 6.24 4.91
CA ALA A 61 -8.67 4.78 4.89
C ALA A 61 -7.35 4.21 4.37
N ILE A 62 -6.81 4.81 3.33
CA ILE A 62 -5.52 4.40 2.79
C ILE A 62 -4.42 4.64 3.81
N GLY A 63 -4.45 5.79 4.48
CA GLY A 63 -3.47 6.10 5.51
C GLY A 63 -3.48 5.07 6.64
N ARG A 64 -4.66 4.65 7.07
CA ARG A 64 -4.77 3.63 8.11
C ARG A 64 -4.24 2.28 7.62
N LEU A 65 -4.54 1.91 6.37
CA LEU A 65 -3.98 0.69 5.81
C LEU A 65 -2.46 0.71 5.85
N VAL A 66 -1.87 1.82 5.40
CA VAL A 66 -0.42 1.93 5.36
C VAL A 66 0.17 1.93 6.78
N THR A 67 -0.37 2.76 7.66
CA THR A 67 0.19 2.93 9.00
C THR A 67 -0.05 1.71 9.87
N ASP A 68 -1.29 1.21 9.89
CA ASP A 68 -1.67 0.19 10.86
C ASP A 68 -1.41 -1.22 10.37
N ARG A 69 -1.36 -1.43 9.07
CA ARG A 69 -1.22 -2.76 8.51
C ARG A 69 0.11 -2.96 7.83
N ILE A 70 0.42 -2.14 6.84
CA ILE A 70 1.68 -2.31 6.09
C ILE A 70 2.87 -1.95 6.96
N GLY A 71 2.81 -0.81 7.61
CA GLY A 71 3.92 -0.36 8.46
C GLY A 71 4.16 -1.25 9.67
N ALA A 72 3.16 -2.03 10.07
CA ALA A 72 3.30 -2.94 11.20
C ALA A 72 3.92 -4.28 10.83
N ILE A 73 4.13 -4.57 9.56
CA ILE A 73 4.73 -5.83 9.14
C ILE A 73 6.20 -5.86 9.56
N ASP A 74 6.58 -6.94 10.23
CA ASP A 74 7.99 -7.11 10.61
C ASP A 74 8.85 -7.15 9.36
N GLY A 75 9.88 -6.34 9.33
CA GLY A 75 10.77 -6.22 8.18
C GLY A 75 10.52 -5.01 7.31
N VAL A 76 9.37 -4.35 7.45
CA VAL A 76 9.12 -3.08 6.75
C VAL A 76 9.84 -1.98 7.51
N THR A 77 10.73 -1.27 6.83
CA THR A 77 11.51 -0.20 7.45
C THR A 77 11.00 1.18 7.10
N ARG A 78 10.34 1.32 5.94
CA ARG A 78 9.84 2.62 5.53
C ARG A 78 8.78 2.43 4.44
N THR A 79 7.80 3.31 4.44
CA THR A 79 6.79 3.37 3.39
C THR A 79 6.67 4.79 2.89
N THR A 80 6.35 4.93 1.61
CA THR A 80 6.05 6.21 1.01
C THR A 80 4.77 6.04 0.21
N THR A 81 3.79 6.87 0.50
CA THR A 81 2.49 6.79 -0.17
C THR A 81 2.35 7.95 -1.14
N CYS A 82 2.07 7.64 -2.38
CA CYS A 82 1.87 8.62 -3.43
C CYS A 82 0.44 8.50 -3.94
N VAL A 83 -0.36 9.51 -3.71
CA VAL A 83 -1.76 9.49 -4.11
C VAL A 83 -1.87 9.87 -5.58
N ALA A 84 -2.64 9.08 -6.33
CA ALA A 84 -2.86 9.38 -7.73
C ALA A 84 -3.76 10.60 -7.86
N VAL A 85 -3.36 11.52 -8.72
CA VAL A 85 -4.15 12.73 -8.99
C VAL A 85 -4.36 12.85 -10.48
N ALA A 86 -5.45 13.52 -10.85
CA ALA A 86 -5.73 13.77 -12.24
C ALA A 86 -5.08 15.10 -12.63
N ILE A 87 -4.40 15.10 -13.76
CA ILE A 87 -3.86 16.31 -14.33
C ILE A 87 -4.49 16.45 -15.69
N GLY A 88 -5.25 17.46 -15.85
CA GLY A 88 -5.99 17.55 -17.07
C GLY A 88 -6.19 18.85 -17.64
#